data_46f6b5e492502ac676029bf51208b2db
#
_entry.id   46f6b5e492502ac676029bf51208b2db
#
_cell.length_a   1.000
_cell.length_b   1.000
_cell.length_c   1.000
_cell.angle_alpha   90.00
_cell.angle_beta   90.00
_cell.angle_gamma   90.00
#
_symmetry.space_group_name_H-M   'P 1'
#
loop_
_entity.id
_entity.type
_entity.pdbx_description
1 polymer ?
#
loop_
_entity_poly.entity_id
_entity_poly.type
_entity_poly.pdbx_seq_one_letter_code
_entity_poly.pdbx_strand_id
1 'polypeptide(L)'
;MPEAADTGGPRSWTEGLLPFVRDLPLVDHHCHGVIRRDVGRRDFEAMLTEADYSDQPGWTGQEWADGAARPVGRKWVAGHEGLTEQKGPTRQTAGMGLAGVTLFDSQVGFAVRRWCPPVLGLPAHARPDEYLNQRASLGAEEVSRRFLRAAGLAAMYVDTGFEPEPLASPPEMATLAGADAREIVRLEQVAESVAVGGTGAAGFASAFRGALSARARDAAGLKSVAAYRVGLDLPAARPTEAEVAEAAGRWLGSAGGHSGAGGHPGAGGQPGRLADPVLHRFLIWCGADLGLPIQFHVGYGDRDVDLRRGNPLLLTDLLRALEPTGTPVMLLHNYPYHREAGYLAQVFPHVYVDAGLATHNLGHRATALIAETLELCPFGKFLYSSDGFGLPELHYLGAVLFRRGLSDFLRGGLGDGAWTADDAERIARMTGAGNARRVYRFPGSERT
;
A
#
# COMPACT_ATOMS: atom_id res chain seq x y z
N MET A 1 -17.04 40.46 25.88
CA MET A 1 -15.59 40.27 25.83
C MET A 1 -15.37 38.92 25.15
N PRO A 2 -14.81 38.82 23.94
CA PRO A 2 -14.48 37.52 23.35
C PRO A 2 -13.29 36.95 24.12
N GLU A 3 -13.44 35.72 24.57
CA GLU A 3 -12.41 34.90 25.19
C GLU A 3 -11.18 34.82 24.27
N ALA A 4 -10.01 35.09 24.84
CA ALA A 4 -8.74 35.05 24.10
C ALA A 4 -8.52 33.65 23.51
N ALA A 5 -8.36 33.58 22.20
CA ALA A 5 -7.98 32.35 21.53
C ALA A 5 -6.68 31.82 22.16
N ASP A 6 -6.74 30.62 22.69
CA ASP A 6 -5.60 29.85 23.18
C ASP A 6 -4.54 29.76 22.08
N THR A 7 -3.47 30.56 22.20
CA THR A 7 -2.30 30.55 21.35
C THR A 7 -1.34 29.43 21.74
N GLY A 8 -1.86 28.29 22.21
CA GLY A 8 -1.09 27.10 22.55
C GLY A 8 -0.22 26.68 21.36
N GLY A 9 1.09 26.51 21.62
CA GLY A 9 2.06 26.02 20.66
C GLY A 9 1.62 24.73 19.99
N PRO A 10 2.30 24.27 18.93
CA PRO A 10 1.88 23.13 18.13
C PRO A 10 1.79 21.88 19.01
N ARG A 11 0.56 21.36 19.17
CA ARG A 11 0.28 20.17 20.00
C ARG A 11 1.07 18.97 19.44
N SER A 12 1.74 18.23 20.35
CA SER A 12 2.36 16.94 20.00
C SER A 12 1.28 15.99 19.43
N TRP A 13 1.66 15.08 18.52
CA TRP A 13 0.71 14.10 17.98
C TRP A 13 0.12 13.19 19.06
N THR A 14 0.81 13.03 20.18
CA THR A 14 0.36 12.25 21.34
C THR A 14 -0.64 12.98 22.23
N GLU A 15 -0.76 14.32 22.07
CA GLU A 15 -1.65 15.12 22.90
C GLU A 15 -3.11 14.78 22.60
N GLY A 16 -3.86 14.53 23.67
CA GLY A 16 -5.26 14.15 23.61
C GLY A 16 -5.53 12.69 23.26
N LEU A 17 -4.51 11.84 23.08
CA LEU A 17 -4.72 10.40 22.92
C LEU A 17 -5.10 9.75 24.25
N LEU A 18 -5.89 8.67 24.16
CA LEU A 18 -6.06 7.75 25.27
C LEU A 18 -4.68 7.17 25.67
N PRO A 19 -4.36 7.06 26.97
CA PRO A 19 -3.02 6.64 27.40
C PRO A 19 -2.54 5.33 26.79
N PHE A 20 -3.41 4.33 26.73
CA PHE A 20 -3.11 3.00 26.16
C PHE A 20 -2.98 2.99 24.62
N VAL A 21 -3.44 4.05 23.94
CA VAL A 21 -3.26 4.20 22.47
C VAL A 21 -1.96 4.93 22.15
N ARG A 22 -1.47 5.80 23.03
CA ARG A 22 -0.22 6.54 22.85
C ARG A 22 0.96 5.61 22.59
N ASP A 23 1.10 4.61 23.46
CA ASP A 23 2.23 3.68 23.46
C ASP A 23 1.86 2.32 22.84
N LEU A 24 0.75 2.30 22.09
CA LEU A 24 0.26 1.09 21.44
C LEU A 24 1.28 0.57 20.41
N PRO A 25 1.84 -0.64 20.57
CA PRO A 25 2.68 -1.24 19.55
C PRO A 25 1.82 -1.52 18.30
N LEU A 26 2.33 -1.15 17.12
CA LEU A 26 1.66 -1.41 15.86
C LEU A 26 2.42 -2.49 15.08
N VAL A 27 1.70 -3.44 14.50
CA VAL A 27 2.20 -4.33 13.46
C VAL A 27 1.65 -3.85 12.13
N ASP A 28 2.52 -3.27 11.33
CA ASP A 28 2.20 -2.83 9.97
C ASP A 28 2.16 -4.05 9.06
N HIS A 29 0.95 -4.61 8.86
CA HIS A 29 0.82 -5.87 8.17
C HIS A 29 0.92 -5.76 6.64
N HIS A 30 1.00 -4.54 6.11
CA HIS A 30 1.25 -4.27 4.71
C HIS A 30 1.87 -2.89 4.52
N CYS A 31 3.07 -2.87 3.99
CA CYS A 31 3.78 -1.66 3.54
C CYS A 31 4.79 -2.02 2.45
N HIS A 32 5.50 -1.02 1.94
CA HIS A 32 6.59 -1.16 0.98
C HIS A 32 7.91 -0.64 1.55
N GLY A 33 9.02 -0.83 0.83
CA GLY A 33 10.30 -0.25 1.21
C GLY A 33 10.34 1.27 1.02
N VAL A 34 11.26 1.93 1.73
CA VAL A 34 11.58 3.35 1.51
C VAL A 34 12.67 3.49 0.44
N ILE A 35 12.63 4.60 -0.30
CA ILE A 35 13.68 4.93 -1.28
C ILE A 35 15.00 5.28 -0.56
N ARG A 36 16.13 4.96 -1.24
CA ARG A 36 17.48 5.11 -0.67
C ARG A 36 18.17 6.41 -1.08
N ARG A 37 17.56 7.21 -1.95
CA ARG A 37 18.11 8.48 -2.45
C ARG A 37 17.37 9.67 -1.87
N ASP A 38 18.01 10.81 -1.91
CA ASP A 38 17.35 12.07 -1.65
C ASP A 38 16.30 12.37 -2.74
N VAL A 39 15.21 13.00 -2.34
CA VAL A 39 14.11 13.38 -3.23
C VAL A 39 13.99 14.89 -3.27
N GLY A 40 13.90 15.42 -4.49
CA GLY A 40 13.51 16.78 -4.72
C GLY A 40 11.99 16.99 -4.56
N ARG A 41 11.56 18.25 -4.61
CA ARG A 41 10.15 18.63 -4.43
C ARG A 41 9.20 17.87 -5.37
N ARG A 42 9.54 17.79 -6.65
CA ARG A 42 8.73 17.11 -7.66
C ARG A 42 8.49 15.63 -7.32
N ASP A 43 9.58 14.92 -7.01
CA ASP A 43 9.50 13.50 -6.68
C ASP A 43 8.74 13.30 -5.35
N PHE A 44 8.98 14.18 -4.37
CA PHE A 44 8.29 14.14 -3.09
C PHE A 44 6.77 14.30 -3.26
N GLU A 45 6.34 15.35 -3.97
CA GLU A 45 4.92 15.58 -4.21
C GLU A 45 4.30 14.47 -5.06
N ALA A 46 5.03 13.92 -6.06
CA ALA A 46 4.56 12.79 -6.85
C ALA A 46 4.27 11.54 -6.00
N MET A 47 5.04 11.31 -4.94
CA MET A 47 4.82 10.18 -4.02
C MET A 47 3.71 10.43 -2.98
N LEU A 48 3.12 11.62 -2.94
CA LEU A 48 1.95 11.90 -2.09
C LEU A 48 0.62 11.58 -2.77
N THR A 49 0.65 11.02 -3.97
CA THR A 49 -0.54 10.75 -4.78
C THR A 49 -0.38 9.47 -5.57
N GLU A 50 -1.51 8.85 -5.90
CA GLU A 50 -1.59 7.72 -6.84
C GLU A 50 -1.59 8.17 -8.32
N ALA A 51 -1.53 9.47 -8.60
CA ALA A 51 -1.51 9.98 -9.96
C ALA A 51 -0.09 9.99 -10.53
N ASP A 52 0.05 9.61 -11.80
CA ASP A 52 1.28 9.77 -12.55
C ASP A 52 1.31 11.16 -13.21
N TYR A 53 2.09 12.05 -12.63
CA TYR A 53 2.30 13.39 -13.17
C TYR A 53 3.59 13.51 -13.99
N SER A 54 4.31 12.43 -14.24
CA SER A 54 5.65 12.46 -14.88
C SER A 54 5.63 13.09 -16.27
N ASP A 55 4.55 12.94 -17.03
CA ASP A 55 4.41 13.36 -18.42
C ASP A 55 3.59 14.66 -18.60
N GLN A 56 3.19 15.34 -17.50
CA GLN A 56 2.40 16.58 -17.60
C GLN A 56 3.30 17.80 -17.86
N PRO A 57 3.24 18.41 -19.06
CA PRO A 57 3.95 19.67 -19.31
C PRO A 57 3.37 20.77 -18.40
N GLY A 58 4.21 21.40 -17.59
CA GLY A 58 3.81 22.49 -16.72
C GLY A 58 3.52 22.12 -15.27
N TRP A 59 3.60 20.86 -14.87
CA TRP A 59 3.68 20.49 -13.46
C TRP A 59 5.12 20.67 -12.98
N THR A 60 5.53 21.92 -12.94
CA THR A 60 6.74 22.35 -12.29
C THR A 60 6.34 22.76 -10.89
N GLY A 61 6.65 21.95 -9.91
CA GLY A 61 6.89 22.53 -8.60
C GLY A 61 7.85 23.68 -8.85
N GLN A 62 7.40 24.89 -8.60
CA GLN A 62 8.02 26.16 -8.92
C GLN A 62 9.55 26.07 -9.17
N GLU A 63 10.01 26.31 -10.41
CA GLU A 63 11.43 26.35 -10.75
C GLU A 63 12.13 27.34 -9.81
N TRP A 64 12.95 26.81 -8.93
CA TRP A 64 13.95 27.62 -8.27
C TRP A 64 15.15 27.70 -9.20
N ALA A 65 15.41 28.91 -9.71
CA ALA A 65 16.64 29.22 -10.40
C ALA A 65 17.80 28.91 -9.46
N ASP A 66 18.52 27.82 -9.75
CA ASP A 66 19.98 27.80 -9.74
C ASP A 66 20.44 26.41 -10.25
N GLY A 67 20.98 26.47 -11.41
CA GLY A 67 21.90 25.67 -12.14
C GLY A 67 22.26 24.27 -11.60
N ALA A 68 21.55 23.24 -12.06
CA ALA A 68 22.06 21.96 -12.54
C ALA A 68 20.87 21.02 -12.89
N ALA A 69 20.36 21.19 -14.12
CA ALA A 69 19.51 20.17 -14.71
C ALA A 69 20.34 18.91 -14.96
N ARG A 70 20.11 17.86 -14.18
CA ARG A 70 20.40 16.47 -14.60
C ARG A 70 19.07 15.81 -14.86
N PRO A 71 18.92 15.11 -15.99
CA PRO A 71 17.69 14.38 -16.27
C PRO A 71 17.55 13.27 -15.22
N VAL A 72 16.59 13.40 -14.33
CA VAL A 72 16.17 12.30 -13.48
C VAL A 72 15.44 11.35 -14.39
N GLY A 73 16.07 10.24 -14.67
CA GLY A 73 15.48 9.17 -15.44
C GLY A 73 14.30 8.57 -14.72
N ARG A 74 13.22 8.45 -15.47
CA ARG A 74 12.31 7.32 -15.51
C ARG A 74 11.44 7.03 -14.30
N LYS A 75 10.25 7.47 -14.44
CA LYS A 75 9.01 6.69 -14.60
C LYS A 75 8.56 5.87 -13.42
N TRP A 76 7.58 6.42 -12.77
CA TRP A 76 6.54 5.70 -12.05
C TRP A 76 5.68 4.78 -12.93
N VAL A 77 5.93 4.71 -14.22
CA VAL A 77 5.23 3.85 -15.16
C VAL A 77 6.10 2.67 -15.49
N ALA A 78 5.69 1.48 -15.11
CA ALA A 78 6.18 0.25 -15.72
C ALA A 78 5.91 0.34 -17.23
N GLY A 79 6.97 0.65 -18.01
CA GLY A 79 7.01 0.41 -19.43
C GLY A 79 6.38 1.47 -20.34
N HIS A 80 7.09 2.55 -20.61
CA HIS A 80 7.01 3.27 -21.88
C HIS A 80 8.41 3.64 -22.35
N GLU A 81 9.03 2.79 -23.12
CA GLU A 81 10.07 3.17 -24.08
C GLU A 81 9.59 2.84 -25.49
N GLY A 82 9.66 3.82 -26.34
CA GLY A 82 9.58 3.65 -27.78
C GLY A 82 8.36 4.25 -28.44
N LEU A 83 8.35 5.57 -28.64
CA LEU A 83 7.71 6.17 -29.82
C LEU A 83 8.70 7.15 -30.42
N THR A 84 9.17 6.79 -31.61
CA THR A 84 9.93 7.64 -32.53
C THR A 84 9.08 8.86 -32.91
N GLU A 85 9.70 10.05 -32.86
CA GLU A 85 9.13 11.31 -33.35
C GLU A 85 8.62 11.16 -34.79
N GLN A 86 7.30 11.21 -34.96
CA GLN A 86 6.71 11.70 -36.19
C GLN A 86 6.23 13.12 -35.97
N LYS A 87 6.92 14.08 -36.57
CA LYS A 87 6.50 15.48 -36.65
C LYS A 87 5.20 15.58 -37.47
N GLY A 88 4.07 15.67 -36.79
CA GLY A 88 2.81 16.15 -37.32
C GLY A 88 2.57 17.61 -36.90
N PRO A 89 1.71 18.37 -37.61
CA PRO A 89 1.59 19.81 -37.43
C PRO A 89 1.10 20.17 -36.02
N THR A 90 1.84 21.08 -35.39
CA THR A 90 1.61 21.71 -34.10
C THR A 90 0.17 22.28 -34.02
N ARG A 91 -0.72 21.54 -33.38
CA ARG A 91 -1.94 22.14 -32.83
C ARG A 91 -1.55 22.69 -31.47
N GLN A 92 -1.44 24.02 -31.37
CA GLN A 92 -1.40 24.71 -30.07
C GLN A 92 -2.71 24.45 -29.36
N THR A 93 -2.81 23.34 -28.63
CA THR A 93 -3.76 23.24 -27.53
C THR A 93 -3.15 24.06 -26.41
N ALA A 94 -3.75 25.20 -26.11
CA ALA A 94 -3.46 25.95 -24.90
C ALA A 94 -3.58 24.96 -23.72
N GLY A 95 -2.43 24.54 -23.20
CA GLY A 95 -2.37 23.69 -22.03
C GLY A 95 -2.95 24.46 -20.85
N MET A 96 -4.13 24.11 -20.42
CA MET A 96 -4.55 24.35 -19.04
C MET A 96 -3.69 23.40 -18.18
N GLY A 97 -2.40 23.78 -18.04
CA GLY A 97 -1.50 23.12 -17.12
C GLY A 97 -1.99 23.31 -15.69
N LEU A 98 -1.73 22.34 -14.85
CA LEU A 98 -1.88 22.42 -13.39
C LEU A 98 -0.89 23.44 -12.78
N ALA A 99 -0.57 24.52 -13.50
CA ALA A 99 0.27 25.60 -13.03
C ALA A 99 -0.36 26.18 -11.75
N GLY A 100 0.31 25.97 -10.62
CA GLY A 100 -0.15 26.43 -9.31
C GLY A 100 -0.80 25.38 -8.42
N VAL A 101 -0.96 24.11 -8.84
CA VAL A 101 -1.40 23.04 -7.95
C VAL A 101 -0.19 22.43 -7.24
N THR A 102 -0.26 22.32 -5.92
CA THR A 102 0.72 21.60 -5.09
C THR A 102 0.02 20.55 -4.25
N LEU A 103 0.62 19.37 -4.11
CA LEU A 103 0.04 18.32 -3.26
C LEU A 103 0.23 18.60 -1.77
N PHE A 104 1.03 19.60 -1.40
CA PHE A 104 1.01 20.14 -0.04
C PHE A 104 -0.33 20.81 0.34
N ASP A 105 -1.19 21.10 -0.63
CA ASP A 105 -2.56 21.62 -0.44
C ASP A 105 -3.62 20.54 -0.65
N SER A 106 -3.30 19.30 -0.25
CA SER A 106 -4.21 18.15 -0.19
C SER A 106 -4.36 17.66 1.25
N GLN A 107 -5.26 16.70 1.49
CA GLN A 107 -5.43 16.08 2.82
C GLN A 107 -4.13 15.47 3.33
N VAL A 108 -3.44 14.67 2.50
CA VAL A 108 -2.14 14.10 2.87
C VAL A 108 -1.07 15.19 2.99
N GLY A 109 -1.09 16.20 2.13
CA GLY A 109 -0.17 17.34 2.19
C GLY A 109 -0.30 18.13 3.50
N PHE A 110 -1.51 18.40 3.95
CA PHE A 110 -1.74 19.03 5.25
C PHE A 110 -1.35 18.12 6.41
N ALA A 111 -1.51 16.80 6.29
CA ALA A 111 -1.02 15.85 7.28
C ALA A 111 0.52 15.88 7.36
N VAL A 112 1.22 15.89 6.20
CA VAL A 112 2.68 16.11 6.13
C VAL A 112 3.05 17.40 6.86
N ARG A 113 2.47 18.54 6.47
CA ARG A 113 2.77 19.85 7.07
C ARG A 113 2.50 19.89 8.57
N ARG A 114 1.51 19.17 9.05
CA ARG A 114 1.15 19.16 10.47
C ARG A 114 2.08 18.28 11.29
N TRP A 115 2.39 17.07 10.83
CA TRP A 115 2.97 16.03 11.67
C TRP A 115 4.44 15.72 11.36
N CYS A 116 4.90 15.93 10.12
CA CYS A 116 6.26 15.54 9.73
C CYS A 116 7.36 16.54 10.15
N PRO A 117 7.18 17.87 10.08
CA PRO A 117 8.25 18.82 10.41
C PRO A 117 8.83 18.64 11.81
N PRO A 118 8.04 18.37 12.87
CA PRO A 118 8.60 18.16 14.21
C PRO A 118 9.57 16.98 14.32
N VAL A 119 9.40 15.93 13.51
CA VAL A 119 10.32 14.78 13.47
C VAL A 119 11.71 15.19 12.95
N LEU A 120 11.75 16.19 12.09
CA LEU A 120 13.00 16.76 11.53
C LEU A 120 13.52 17.98 12.30
N GLY A 121 12.90 18.34 13.43
CA GLY A 121 13.30 19.48 14.26
C GLY A 121 12.76 20.84 13.81
N LEU A 122 11.73 20.85 12.97
CA LEU A 122 11.05 22.06 12.52
C LEU A 122 9.69 22.26 13.24
N PRO A 123 9.17 23.47 13.30
CA PRO A 123 7.83 23.71 13.80
C PRO A 123 6.77 23.05 12.89
N ALA A 124 5.64 22.62 13.49
CA ALA A 124 4.50 22.19 12.71
C ALA A 124 4.06 23.28 11.73
N HIS A 125 3.61 22.89 10.55
CA HIS A 125 3.26 23.79 9.44
C HIS A 125 4.43 24.63 8.89
N ALA A 126 5.69 24.18 9.09
CA ALA A 126 6.82 24.75 8.36
C ALA A 126 6.52 24.83 6.86
N ARG A 127 7.07 25.82 6.19
CA ARG A 127 6.85 25.97 4.75
C ARG A 127 7.38 24.76 3.99
N PRO A 128 6.73 24.32 2.90
CA PRO A 128 7.20 23.17 2.12
C PRO A 128 8.69 23.23 1.75
N ASP A 129 9.17 24.41 1.33
CA ASP A 129 10.57 24.57 0.95
C ASP A 129 11.53 24.41 2.15
N GLU A 130 11.18 24.97 3.29
CA GLU A 130 11.94 24.83 4.54
C GLU A 130 12.00 23.36 4.97
N TYR A 131 10.86 22.65 4.89
CA TYR A 131 10.78 21.24 5.18
C TYR A 131 11.67 20.40 4.27
N LEU A 132 11.59 20.61 2.95
CA LEU A 132 12.36 19.85 1.97
C LEU A 132 13.87 20.17 2.05
N ASN A 133 14.25 21.41 2.33
CA ASN A 133 15.65 21.78 2.57
C ASN A 133 16.21 21.09 3.83
N GLN A 134 15.45 21.07 4.91
CA GLN A 134 15.84 20.34 6.13
C GLN A 134 15.96 18.84 5.86
N ARG A 135 15.02 18.26 5.11
CA ARG A 135 15.04 16.86 4.70
C ARG A 135 16.33 16.57 3.90
N ALA A 136 16.65 17.38 2.91
CA ALA A 136 17.87 17.24 2.10
C ALA A 136 19.16 17.40 2.93
N SER A 137 19.17 18.31 3.91
CA SER A 137 20.34 18.50 4.79
C SER A 137 20.67 17.30 5.68
N LEU A 138 19.64 16.50 6.02
CA LEU A 138 19.79 15.28 6.84
C LEU A 138 20.16 14.05 6.00
N GLY A 139 19.78 14.02 4.73
CA GLY A 139 19.95 12.89 3.82
C GLY A 139 18.92 11.78 4.03
N ALA A 140 18.72 10.98 2.98
CA ALA A 140 17.65 9.99 2.90
C ALA A 140 17.66 8.94 4.04
N GLU A 141 18.84 8.45 4.42
CA GLU A 141 18.98 7.42 5.46
C GLU A 141 18.55 7.95 6.85
N GLU A 142 19.05 9.13 7.23
CA GLU A 142 18.73 9.73 8.53
C GLU A 142 17.24 10.12 8.61
N VAL A 143 16.68 10.65 7.52
CA VAL A 143 15.24 10.94 7.42
C VAL A 143 14.43 9.67 7.59
N SER A 144 14.78 8.60 6.87
CA SER A 144 14.09 7.31 6.96
C SER A 144 14.16 6.75 8.38
N ARG A 145 15.34 6.78 8.99
CA ARG A 145 15.54 6.32 10.36
C ARG A 145 14.68 7.10 11.37
N ARG A 146 14.61 8.42 11.25
CA ARG A 146 13.82 9.26 12.16
C ARG A 146 12.33 8.95 12.06
N PHE A 147 11.78 8.91 10.84
CA PHE A 147 10.36 8.67 10.64
C PHE A 147 9.94 7.26 11.02
N LEU A 148 10.68 6.23 10.58
CA LEU A 148 10.36 4.84 10.87
C LEU A 148 10.43 4.55 12.38
N ARG A 149 11.41 5.11 13.10
CA ARG A 149 11.47 5.01 14.57
C ARG A 149 10.35 5.78 15.24
N ALA A 150 10.02 6.99 14.76
CA ALA A 150 8.93 7.80 15.31
C ALA A 150 7.55 7.17 15.06
N ALA A 151 7.40 6.31 14.05
CA ALA A 151 6.18 5.53 13.83
C ALA A 151 5.89 4.53 14.96
N GLY A 152 6.90 4.08 15.70
CA GLY A 152 6.72 3.19 16.86
C GLY A 152 6.11 1.85 16.45
N LEU A 153 6.67 1.23 15.37
CA LEU A 153 6.23 -0.05 14.85
C LEU A 153 6.92 -1.18 15.63
N ALA A 154 6.19 -2.24 15.92
CA ALA A 154 6.73 -3.47 16.49
C ALA A 154 7.18 -4.46 15.41
N ALA A 155 6.51 -4.44 14.25
CA ALA A 155 6.91 -5.21 13.08
C ALA A 155 6.34 -4.59 11.81
N MET A 156 6.95 -4.92 10.66
CA MET A 156 6.51 -4.53 9.32
C MET A 156 6.51 -5.74 8.38
N TYR A 157 5.45 -5.86 7.56
CA TYR A 157 5.40 -6.85 6.50
C TYR A 157 5.45 -6.14 5.16
N VAL A 158 6.58 -6.32 4.47
CA VAL A 158 7.00 -5.52 3.32
C VAL A 158 6.70 -6.27 2.03
N ASP A 159 5.80 -5.73 1.19
CA ASP A 159 5.60 -6.20 -0.18
C ASP A 159 6.77 -5.76 -1.06
N THR A 160 7.60 -6.71 -1.47
CA THR A 160 8.78 -6.49 -2.31
C THR A 160 8.50 -6.64 -3.81
N GLY A 161 7.23 -6.86 -4.18
CA GLY A 161 6.83 -7.12 -5.57
C GLY A 161 6.61 -5.87 -6.43
N PHE A 162 6.84 -4.67 -5.89
CA PHE A 162 6.75 -3.42 -6.63
C PHE A 162 7.96 -2.54 -6.32
N GLU A 163 8.91 -2.55 -7.23
CA GLU A 163 10.17 -1.82 -7.11
C GLU A 163 10.44 -1.03 -8.41
N PRO A 164 9.77 0.11 -8.62
CA PRO A 164 10.04 0.97 -9.78
C PRO A 164 11.45 1.57 -9.74
N GLU A 165 12.03 1.65 -8.54
CA GLU A 165 13.41 1.98 -8.25
C GLU A 165 13.89 1.17 -7.03
N PRO A 166 15.22 1.07 -6.76
CA PRO A 166 15.73 0.32 -5.61
C PRO A 166 15.18 0.85 -4.29
N LEU A 167 14.38 0.03 -3.61
CA LEU A 167 13.82 0.28 -2.29
C LEU A 167 14.65 -0.43 -1.20
N ALA A 168 14.46 -0.01 0.04
CA ALA A 168 15.01 -0.71 1.18
C ALA A 168 14.35 -2.08 1.34
N SER A 169 15.18 -3.13 1.39
CA SER A 169 14.75 -4.51 1.63
C SER A 169 14.19 -4.70 3.05
N PRO A 170 13.45 -5.79 3.33
CA PRO A 170 12.95 -6.05 4.69
C PRO A 170 14.03 -6.00 5.78
N PRO A 171 15.24 -6.57 5.64
CA PRO A 171 16.30 -6.42 6.64
C PRO A 171 16.77 -4.98 6.84
N GLU A 172 16.83 -4.17 5.77
CA GLU A 172 17.19 -2.75 5.87
C GLU A 172 16.08 -1.95 6.54
N MET A 173 14.81 -2.22 6.20
CA MET A 173 13.66 -1.64 6.89
C MET A 173 13.67 -1.96 8.38
N ALA A 174 13.99 -3.20 8.76
CA ALA A 174 14.13 -3.60 10.16
C ALA A 174 15.22 -2.78 10.88
N THR A 175 16.36 -2.58 10.24
CA THR A 175 17.47 -1.79 10.79
C THR A 175 17.10 -0.32 10.97
N LEU A 176 16.47 0.29 9.95
CA LEU A 176 16.05 1.68 9.98
C LEU A 176 15.00 1.95 11.06
N ALA A 177 14.02 1.06 11.18
CA ALA A 177 12.92 1.20 12.13
C ALA A 177 13.32 0.76 13.56
N GLY A 178 14.29 -0.15 13.70
CA GLY A 178 14.55 -0.84 14.97
C GLY A 178 13.39 -1.78 15.35
N ALA A 179 12.79 -2.44 14.38
CA ALA A 179 11.64 -3.33 14.52
C ALA A 179 11.82 -4.55 13.63
N ASP A 180 11.04 -5.61 13.86
CA ASP A 180 11.05 -6.76 12.96
C ASP A 180 10.48 -6.40 11.56
N ALA A 181 11.04 -7.02 10.52
CA ALA A 181 10.49 -6.90 9.18
C ALA A 181 10.54 -8.24 8.44
N ARG A 182 9.45 -8.56 7.71
CA ARG A 182 9.33 -9.80 6.95
C ARG A 182 8.72 -9.50 5.57
N GLU A 183 8.99 -10.39 4.64
CA GLU A 183 8.51 -10.26 3.28
C GLU A 183 7.03 -10.66 3.15
N ILE A 184 6.31 -9.91 2.32
CA ILE A 184 5.07 -10.33 1.63
C ILE A 184 5.43 -10.61 0.19
N VAL A 185 5.20 -11.84 -0.26
CA VAL A 185 5.55 -12.29 -1.61
C VAL A 185 4.41 -11.99 -2.58
N ARG A 186 4.70 -11.19 -3.61
CA ARG A 186 3.72 -10.91 -4.67
C ARG A 186 3.63 -12.05 -5.67
N LEU A 187 2.46 -12.67 -5.76
CA LEU A 187 2.19 -13.84 -6.61
C LEU A 187 2.49 -13.57 -8.08
N GLU A 188 2.06 -12.42 -8.58
CA GLU A 188 2.25 -12.03 -9.98
C GLU A 188 3.74 -11.86 -10.32
N GLN A 189 4.54 -11.31 -9.40
CA GLN A 189 5.99 -11.17 -9.59
C GLN A 189 6.69 -12.55 -9.72
N VAL A 190 6.28 -13.50 -8.88
CA VAL A 190 6.83 -14.88 -8.97
C VAL A 190 6.49 -15.49 -10.33
N ALA A 191 5.25 -15.32 -10.80
CA ALA A 191 4.82 -15.83 -12.09
C ALA A 191 5.60 -15.18 -13.27
N GLU A 192 5.76 -13.86 -13.22
CA GLU A 192 6.52 -13.09 -14.22
C GLU A 192 8.00 -13.48 -14.21
N SER A 193 8.59 -13.74 -13.03
CA SER A 193 9.97 -14.23 -12.91
C SER A 193 10.16 -15.64 -13.51
N VAL A 194 9.19 -16.53 -13.31
CA VAL A 194 9.19 -17.87 -13.91
C VAL A 194 9.13 -17.79 -15.44
N ALA A 195 8.32 -16.88 -15.97
CA ALA A 195 8.20 -16.65 -17.40
C ALA A 195 9.52 -16.11 -18.02
N VAL A 196 10.17 -15.15 -17.36
CA VAL A 196 11.48 -14.62 -17.74
C VAL A 196 12.56 -15.71 -17.74
N GLY A 197 12.44 -16.71 -16.85
CA GLY A 197 13.33 -17.88 -16.79
C GLY A 197 13.19 -18.84 -17.97
N GLY A 198 12.33 -18.56 -18.98
CA GLY A 198 12.20 -19.33 -20.21
C GLY A 198 11.36 -20.59 -20.07
N THR A 199 10.50 -20.68 -19.04
CA THR A 199 9.61 -21.82 -18.84
C THR A 199 8.53 -21.84 -19.91
N GLY A 200 8.35 -22.98 -20.62
CA GLY A 200 7.27 -23.15 -21.58
C GLY A 200 5.90 -23.39 -20.91
N ALA A 201 4.82 -23.24 -21.69
CA ALA A 201 3.45 -23.34 -21.24
C ALA A 201 3.14 -24.62 -20.43
N ALA A 202 3.58 -25.78 -20.91
CA ALA A 202 3.35 -27.08 -20.24
C ALA A 202 4.07 -27.20 -18.88
N GLY A 203 5.21 -26.52 -18.71
CA GLY A 203 5.99 -26.54 -17.48
C GLY A 203 5.64 -25.42 -16.48
N PHE A 204 4.86 -24.43 -16.91
CA PHE A 204 4.61 -23.21 -16.14
C PHE A 204 4.03 -23.49 -14.74
N ALA A 205 2.97 -24.30 -14.65
CA ALA A 205 2.30 -24.61 -13.40
C ALA A 205 3.25 -25.24 -12.36
N SER A 206 4.06 -26.22 -12.78
CA SER A 206 5.05 -26.87 -11.91
C SER A 206 6.16 -25.90 -11.48
N ALA A 207 6.70 -25.14 -12.43
CA ALA A 207 7.76 -24.17 -12.17
C ALA A 207 7.29 -23.06 -11.21
N PHE A 208 6.05 -22.55 -11.41
CA PHE A 208 5.47 -21.56 -10.51
C PHE A 208 5.31 -22.09 -9.07
N ARG A 209 4.73 -23.28 -8.90
CA ARG A 209 4.59 -23.89 -7.56
C ARG A 209 5.94 -24.06 -6.86
N GLY A 210 6.96 -24.53 -7.61
CA GLY A 210 8.31 -24.66 -7.08
C GLY A 210 8.93 -23.32 -6.66
N ALA A 211 8.84 -22.31 -7.52
CA ALA A 211 9.34 -20.97 -7.25
C ALA A 211 8.61 -20.30 -6.09
N LEU A 212 7.27 -20.40 -6.04
CA LEU A 212 6.45 -19.86 -4.97
C LEU A 212 6.78 -20.52 -3.62
N SER A 213 6.87 -21.86 -3.59
CA SER A 213 7.23 -22.60 -2.36
C SER A 213 8.61 -22.22 -1.84
N ALA A 214 9.58 -22.01 -2.73
CA ALA A 214 10.91 -21.57 -2.34
C ALA A 214 10.92 -20.14 -1.79
N ARG A 215 10.24 -19.20 -2.48
CA ARG A 215 10.18 -17.79 -2.11
C ARG A 215 9.39 -17.55 -0.82
N ALA A 216 8.32 -18.31 -0.61
CA ALA A 216 7.42 -18.17 0.52
C ALA A 216 7.92 -18.82 1.83
N ARG A 217 9.07 -19.49 1.82
CA ARG A 217 9.56 -20.26 2.99
C ARG A 217 9.64 -19.43 4.27
N ASP A 218 10.15 -18.21 4.18
CA ASP A 218 10.36 -17.30 5.29
C ASP A 218 9.44 -16.06 5.23
N ALA A 219 8.51 -16.05 4.27
CA ALA A 219 7.57 -14.95 4.08
C ALA A 219 6.51 -14.94 5.19
N ALA A 220 6.00 -13.74 5.51
CA ALA A 220 4.87 -13.58 6.41
C ALA A 220 3.55 -13.96 5.72
N GLY A 221 3.42 -13.65 4.43
CA GLY A 221 2.21 -13.87 3.66
C GLY A 221 2.43 -13.62 2.16
N LEU A 222 1.34 -13.64 1.44
CA LEU A 222 1.30 -13.48 -0.01
C LEU A 222 0.45 -12.27 -0.39
N LYS A 223 0.68 -11.71 -1.57
CA LYS A 223 -0.09 -10.58 -2.13
C LYS A 223 -0.53 -10.87 -3.54
N SER A 224 -1.77 -10.52 -3.86
CA SER A 224 -2.28 -10.44 -5.24
C SER A 224 -2.67 -9.02 -5.59
N VAL A 225 -2.31 -8.62 -6.81
CA VAL A 225 -2.69 -7.33 -7.44
C VAL A 225 -3.68 -7.54 -8.59
N ALA A 226 -4.52 -8.58 -8.49
CA ALA A 226 -5.53 -8.90 -9.49
C ALA A 226 -6.42 -7.69 -9.84
N ALA A 227 -6.73 -6.82 -8.88
CA ALA A 227 -7.50 -5.59 -9.10
C ALA A 227 -6.92 -4.71 -10.23
N TYR A 228 -5.60 -4.60 -10.31
CA TYR A 228 -4.88 -3.83 -11.34
C TYR A 228 -4.76 -4.53 -12.69
N ARG A 229 -4.98 -5.83 -12.73
CA ARG A 229 -4.65 -6.65 -13.90
C ARG A 229 -5.88 -7.18 -14.60
N VAL A 230 -6.80 -7.74 -13.84
CA VAL A 230 -7.98 -8.46 -14.34
C VAL A 230 -9.26 -8.09 -13.62
N GLY A 231 -9.19 -7.27 -12.56
CA GLY A 231 -10.31 -6.98 -11.66
C GLY A 231 -10.53 -8.08 -10.62
N LEU A 232 -11.46 -7.85 -9.69
CA LEU A 232 -11.78 -8.77 -8.59
C LEU A 232 -12.94 -9.71 -8.90
N ASP A 233 -13.59 -9.60 -10.05
CA ASP A 233 -14.67 -10.46 -10.54
C ASP A 233 -14.13 -11.80 -11.06
N LEU A 234 -13.31 -12.46 -10.26
CA LEU A 234 -12.67 -13.72 -10.60
C LEU A 234 -13.62 -14.91 -10.38
N PRO A 235 -13.76 -15.83 -11.35
CA PRO A 235 -14.49 -17.07 -11.12
C PRO A 235 -13.88 -17.87 -9.96
N ALA A 236 -14.72 -18.49 -9.13
CA ALA A 236 -14.29 -19.15 -7.90
C ALA A 236 -13.57 -20.49 -8.13
N ALA A 237 -13.88 -21.18 -9.23
CA ALA A 237 -13.38 -22.53 -9.47
C ALA A 237 -11.86 -22.58 -9.64
N ARG A 238 -11.21 -23.55 -9.01
CA ARG A 238 -9.78 -23.84 -9.25
C ARG A 238 -9.58 -24.24 -10.69
N PRO A 239 -8.65 -23.62 -11.45
CA PRO A 239 -8.35 -24.02 -12.81
C PRO A 239 -7.73 -25.41 -12.87
N THR A 240 -8.04 -26.14 -13.93
CA THR A 240 -7.38 -27.40 -14.27
C THR A 240 -5.98 -27.15 -14.84
N GLU A 241 -5.10 -28.16 -14.78
CA GLU A 241 -3.75 -28.06 -15.36
C GLU A 241 -3.80 -27.74 -16.86
N ALA A 242 -4.81 -28.25 -17.59
CA ALA A 242 -4.98 -27.98 -19.03
C ALA A 242 -5.34 -26.50 -19.28
N GLU A 243 -6.28 -25.94 -18.49
CA GLU A 243 -6.63 -24.51 -18.59
C GLU A 243 -5.43 -23.61 -18.26
N VAL A 244 -4.63 -24.00 -17.24
CA VAL A 244 -3.41 -23.24 -16.88
C VAL A 244 -2.39 -23.30 -17.98
N ALA A 245 -2.14 -24.46 -18.58
CA ALA A 245 -1.17 -24.61 -19.68
C ALA A 245 -1.61 -23.81 -20.92
N GLU A 246 -2.90 -23.83 -21.26
CA GLU A 246 -3.46 -23.05 -22.36
C GLU A 246 -3.32 -21.54 -22.11
N ALA A 247 -3.70 -21.07 -20.91
CA ALA A 247 -3.58 -19.68 -20.51
C ALA A 247 -2.12 -19.20 -20.48
N ALA A 248 -1.21 -20.04 -19.96
CA ALA A 248 0.23 -19.78 -20.00
C ALA A 248 0.76 -19.69 -21.44
N GLY A 249 0.26 -20.57 -22.33
CA GLY A 249 0.61 -20.51 -23.76
C GLY A 249 0.19 -19.20 -24.41
N ARG A 250 -1.00 -18.71 -24.14
CA ARG A 250 -1.47 -17.39 -24.63
C ARG A 250 -0.59 -16.26 -24.09
N TRP A 251 -0.33 -16.23 -22.79
CA TRP A 251 0.45 -15.17 -22.15
C TRP A 251 1.91 -15.18 -22.62
N LEU A 252 2.59 -16.33 -22.59
CA LEU A 252 3.98 -16.46 -23.01
C LEU A 252 4.15 -16.22 -24.53
N GLY A 253 3.15 -16.61 -25.32
CA GLY A 253 3.13 -16.38 -26.78
C GLY A 253 2.87 -14.91 -27.17
N SER A 254 2.31 -14.10 -26.30
CA SER A 254 2.08 -12.66 -26.55
C SER A 254 3.37 -11.83 -26.55
N ALA A 255 4.50 -12.42 -26.20
CA ALA A 255 5.83 -11.78 -26.18
C ALA A 255 6.31 -11.26 -27.56
N GLY A 256 5.69 -11.70 -28.68
CA GLY A 256 6.05 -11.32 -30.07
C GLY A 256 4.99 -10.55 -30.83
N GLY A 257 3.80 -10.27 -30.27
CA GLY A 257 2.67 -9.68 -30.97
C GLY A 257 1.99 -8.56 -30.21
N HIS A 258 1.44 -7.59 -30.94
CA HIS A 258 0.68 -6.46 -30.39
C HIS A 258 -0.51 -6.94 -29.57
N SER A 259 -0.51 -6.63 -28.29
CA SER A 259 -1.62 -6.91 -27.39
C SER A 259 -2.75 -5.90 -27.56
N GLY A 260 -3.99 -6.40 -27.64
CA GLY A 260 -5.17 -5.56 -27.54
C GLY A 260 -5.29 -4.89 -26.16
N ALA A 261 -5.94 -3.74 -26.14
CA ALA A 261 -6.32 -2.85 -25.05
C ALA A 261 -5.65 -3.13 -23.67
N GLY A 262 -4.55 -2.46 -23.38
CA GLY A 262 -3.98 -2.32 -22.03
C GLY A 262 -2.74 -3.16 -21.70
N GLY A 263 -2.28 -4.07 -22.56
CA GLY A 263 -1.07 -4.85 -22.34
C GLY A 263 0.15 -4.24 -23.04
N HIS A 264 1.19 -3.89 -22.29
CA HIS A 264 2.45 -3.41 -22.86
C HIS A 264 3.37 -4.59 -23.23
N PRO A 265 3.96 -4.62 -24.44
CA PRO A 265 4.97 -5.63 -24.79
C PRO A 265 6.23 -5.42 -23.95
N GLY A 266 6.75 -6.50 -23.37
CA GLY A 266 8.04 -6.48 -22.69
C GLY A 266 9.17 -6.17 -23.68
N ALA A 267 10.14 -5.35 -23.29
CA ALA A 267 11.34 -5.09 -24.08
C ALA A 267 12.14 -6.39 -24.24
N GLY A 268 12.54 -6.70 -25.47
CA GLY A 268 13.45 -7.84 -25.73
C GLY A 268 12.79 -9.22 -25.82
N GLY A 269 11.48 -9.32 -26.16
CA GLY A 269 10.81 -10.63 -26.36
C GLY A 269 10.35 -11.30 -25.07
N GLN A 270 10.33 -10.58 -23.96
CA GLN A 270 9.78 -11.06 -22.69
C GLN A 270 8.26 -10.93 -22.63
N PRO A 271 7.55 -11.83 -21.90
CA PRO A 271 6.12 -11.69 -21.67
C PRO A 271 5.81 -10.35 -20.99
N GLY A 272 4.72 -9.69 -21.41
CA GLY A 272 4.21 -8.52 -20.72
C GLY A 272 3.70 -8.84 -19.31
N ARG A 273 3.24 -7.83 -18.60
CA ARG A 273 2.59 -7.97 -17.28
C ARG A 273 1.49 -9.05 -17.35
N LEU A 274 1.45 -9.93 -16.34
CA LEU A 274 0.43 -10.98 -16.28
C LEU A 274 -0.96 -10.38 -16.12
N ALA A 275 -1.86 -10.64 -17.09
CA ALA A 275 -3.24 -10.15 -17.11
C ALA A 275 -4.25 -11.19 -17.58
N ASP A 276 -3.98 -12.48 -17.37
CA ASP A 276 -4.90 -13.59 -17.71
C ASP A 276 -5.69 -14.02 -16.45
N PRO A 277 -7.05 -13.99 -16.47
CA PRO A 277 -7.88 -14.33 -15.31
C PRO A 277 -7.71 -15.80 -14.84
N VAL A 278 -7.41 -16.73 -15.76
CA VAL A 278 -7.19 -18.15 -15.40
C VAL A 278 -5.91 -18.27 -14.59
N LEU A 279 -4.84 -17.58 -15.04
CA LEU A 279 -3.57 -17.58 -14.33
C LEU A 279 -3.69 -16.91 -12.97
N HIS A 280 -4.37 -15.75 -12.86
CA HIS A 280 -4.58 -15.12 -11.54
C HIS A 280 -5.29 -16.06 -10.56
N ARG A 281 -6.35 -16.76 -11.00
CA ARG A 281 -7.00 -17.78 -10.16
C ARG A 281 -6.03 -18.88 -9.76
N PHE A 282 -5.24 -19.40 -10.71
CA PHE A 282 -4.24 -20.42 -10.43
C PHE A 282 -3.23 -19.96 -9.37
N LEU A 283 -2.71 -18.73 -9.48
CA LEU A 283 -1.77 -18.17 -8.50
C LEU A 283 -2.39 -18.11 -7.10
N ILE A 284 -3.62 -17.61 -6.99
CA ILE A 284 -4.36 -17.49 -5.72
C ILE A 284 -4.56 -18.89 -5.09
N TRP A 285 -4.99 -19.88 -5.86
CA TRP A 285 -5.17 -21.24 -5.37
C TRP A 285 -3.85 -21.89 -4.94
N CYS A 286 -2.74 -21.64 -5.64
CA CYS A 286 -1.42 -22.09 -5.19
C CYS A 286 -1.01 -21.43 -3.86
N GLY A 287 -1.36 -20.16 -3.67
CA GLY A 287 -1.16 -19.46 -2.41
C GLY A 287 -1.98 -20.07 -1.27
N ALA A 288 -3.24 -20.43 -1.53
CA ALA A 288 -4.11 -21.09 -0.57
C ALA A 288 -3.56 -22.47 -0.16
N ASP A 289 -2.98 -23.23 -1.10
CA ASP A 289 -2.34 -24.52 -0.84
C ASP A 289 -1.15 -24.42 0.13
N LEU A 290 -0.49 -23.27 0.21
CA LEU A 290 0.58 -23.00 1.18
C LEU A 290 0.04 -22.67 2.59
N GLY A 291 -1.24 -22.35 2.72
CA GLY A 291 -1.87 -21.97 3.98
C GLY A 291 -1.37 -20.66 4.57
N LEU A 292 -0.70 -19.82 3.77
CA LEU A 292 -0.27 -18.48 4.16
C LEU A 292 -1.39 -17.45 3.95
N PRO A 293 -1.46 -16.38 4.77
CA PRO A 293 -2.39 -15.29 4.52
C PRO A 293 -2.19 -14.69 3.12
N ILE A 294 -3.30 -14.44 2.41
CA ILE A 294 -3.28 -13.81 1.08
C ILE A 294 -3.88 -12.42 1.19
N GLN A 295 -3.11 -11.42 0.83
CA GLN A 295 -3.52 -10.03 0.75
C GLN A 295 -4.03 -9.72 -0.67
N PHE A 296 -5.18 -9.04 -0.78
CA PHE A 296 -5.72 -8.53 -2.04
C PHE A 296 -5.72 -7.01 -2.02
N HIS A 297 -5.21 -6.40 -3.06
CA HIS A 297 -5.47 -4.98 -3.29
C HIS A 297 -6.95 -4.78 -3.59
N VAL A 298 -7.58 -3.87 -2.86
CA VAL A 298 -9.01 -3.55 -2.97
C VAL A 298 -9.21 -2.04 -2.94
N GLY A 299 -10.17 -1.55 -3.70
CA GLY A 299 -10.48 -0.13 -3.73
C GLY A 299 -9.53 0.67 -4.60
N TYR A 300 -9.30 1.92 -4.19
CA TYR A 300 -8.52 2.85 -4.98
C TYR A 300 -7.01 2.55 -4.92
N GLY A 301 -6.34 2.98 -5.97
CA GLY A 301 -4.92 2.96 -6.19
C GLY A 301 -4.59 3.92 -7.33
N ASP A 302 -3.54 3.64 -8.08
CA ASP A 302 -3.17 4.43 -9.23
C ASP A 302 -4.17 4.32 -10.41
N ARG A 303 -3.90 5.04 -11.49
CA ARG A 303 -4.79 5.12 -12.65
C ARG A 303 -5.00 3.82 -13.42
N ASP A 304 -4.19 2.79 -13.16
CA ASP A 304 -4.31 1.47 -13.79
C ASP A 304 -5.46 0.66 -13.17
N VAL A 305 -5.94 1.04 -11.99
CA VAL A 305 -7.09 0.39 -11.35
C VAL A 305 -8.41 0.85 -11.97
N ASP A 306 -9.25 -0.08 -12.45
CA ASP A 306 -10.68 0.19 -12.65
C ASP A 306 -11.37 0.06 -11.29
N LEU A 307 -11.66 1.21 -10.66
CA LEU A 307 -12.23 1.25 -9.32
C LEU A 307 -13.53 0.42 -9.20
N ARG A 308 -14.36 0.36 -10.25
CA ARG A 308 -15.59 -0.46 -10.26
C ARG A 308 -15.28 -1.94 -10.11
N ARG A 309 -14.16 -2.40 -10.70
CA ARG A 309 -13.68 -3.77 -10.65
C ARG A 309 -12.76 -4.03 -9.44
N GLY A 310 -12.42 -2.97 -8.68
CA GLY A 310 -11.75 -3.01 -7.39
C GLY A 310 -12.70 -3.16 -6.20
N ASN A 311 -14.01 -3.30 -6.41
CA ASN A 311 -15.00 -3.48 -5.34
C ASN A 311 -14.85 -4.89 -4.72
N PRO A 312 -14.63 -5.01 -3.39
CA PRO A 312 -14.42 -6.31 -2.73
C PRO A 312 -15.61 -7.26 -2.82
N LEU A 313 -16.83 -6.76 -3.01
CA LEU A 313 -18.02 -7.61 -3.19
C LEU A 313 -17.89 -8.55 -4.40
N LEU A 314 -17.09 -8.18 -5.39
CA LEU A 314 -16.79 -9.02 -6.56
C LEU A 314 -16.01 -10.29 -6.19
N LEU A 315 -15.31 -10.32 -5.06
CA LEU A 315 -14.62 -11.50 -4.55
C LEU A 315 -15.55 -12.52 -3.87
N THR A 316 -16.83 -12.22 -3.66
CA THR A 316 -17.73 -13.01 -2.81
C THR A 316 -17.71 -14.50 -3.13
N ASP A 317 -17.75 -14.89 -4.41
CA ASP A 317 -17.75 -16.31 -4.80
C ASP A 317 -16.39 -16.97 -4.58
N LEU A 318 -15.30 -16.25 -4.83
CA LEU A 318 -13.95 -16.73 -4.54
C LEU A 318 -13.72 -16.90 -3.03
N LEU A 319 -14.22 -15.97 -2.20
CA LEU A 319 -14.16 -16.07 -0.75
C LEU A 319 -14.89 -17.31 -0.24
N ARG A 320 -16.10 -17.59 -0.76
CA ARG A 320 -16.82 -18.84 -0.43
C ARG A 320 -16.02 -20.10 -0.79
N ALA A 321 -15.35 -20.08 -1.95
CA ALA A 321 -14.55 -21.21 -2.39
C ALA A 321 -13.27 -21.41 -1.58
N LEU A 322 -12.68 -20.33 -1.07
CA LEU A 322 -11.47 -20.35 -0.24
C LEU A 322 -11.77 -20.71 1.23
N GLU A 323 -12.99 -20.47 1.72
CA GLU A 323 -13.36 -20.70 3.13
C GLU A 323 -13.00 -22.09 3.66
N PRO A 324 -13.25 -23.20 2.94
CA PRO A 324 -12.90 -24.55 3.42
C PRO A 324 -11.38 -24.77 3.57
N THR A 325 -10.54 -23.97 2.92
CA THR A 325 -9.08 -24.08 3.05
C THR A 325 -8.58 -23.52 4.38
N GLY A 326 -9.36 -22.67 5.05
CA GLY A 326 -8.95 -21.94 6.23
C GLY A 326 -7.89 -20.86 5.98
N THR A 327 -7.57 -20.58 4.73
CA THR A 327 -6.59 -19.53 4.33
C THR A 327 -7.10 -18.16 4.73
N PRO A 328 -6.38 -17.38 5.55
CA PRO A 328 -6.77 -16.02 5.87
C PRO A 328 -6.67 -15.11 4.63
N VAL A 329 -7.72 -14.35 4.37
CA VAL A 329 -7.78 -13.36 3.28
C VAL A 329 -7.80 -11.96 3.87
N MET A 330 -6.85 -11.12 3.43
CA MET A 330 -6.75 -9.71 3.82
C MET A 330 -7.25 -8.82 2.69
N LEU A 331 -8.31 -8.06 2.91
CA LEU A 331 -8.76 -7.02 2.00
C LEU A 331 -8.06 -5.72 2.39
N LEU A 332 -7.13 -5.26 1.53
CA LEU A 332 -6.27 -4.12 1.83
C LEU A 332 -6.89 -2.81 1.32
N HIS A 333 -6.58 -1.70 2.01
CA HIS A 333 -6.90 -0.33 1.63
C HIS A 333 -8.40 0.00 1.68
N ASN A 334 -9.20 -0.73 0.93
CA ASN A 334 -10.68 -0.78 0.93
C ASN A 334 -11.41 0.51 0.54
N TYR A 335 -10.82 1.71 0.58
CA TYR A 335 -11.52 2.94 0.23
C TYR A 335 -11.87 2.98 -1.27
N PRO A 336 -13.09 3.39 -1.67
CA PRO A 336 -14.21 3.85 -0.85
C PRO A 336 -15.13 2.72 -0.34
N TYR A 337 -14.80 1.46 -0.56
CA TYR A 337 -15.59 0.26 -0.27
C TYR A 337 -15.32 -0.32 1.14
N HIS A 338 -14.87 0.51 2.08
CA HIS A 338 -14.50 0.06 3.42
C HIS A 338 -15.69 -0.49 4.23
N ARG A 339 -16.93 -0.03 3.97
CA ARG A 339 -18.14 -0.60 4.57
C ARG A 339 -18.47 -1.97 4.00
N GLU A 340 -18.35 -2.14 2.69
CA GLU A 340 -18.54 -3.42 1.98
C GLU A 340 -17.48 -4.45 2.44
N ALA A 341 -16.24 -4.01 2.61
CA ALA A 341 -15.18 -4.85 3.17
C ALA A 341 -15.47 -5.24 4.62
N GLY A 342 -15.94 -4.32 5.44
CA GLY A 342 -16.42 -4.57 6.80
C GLY A 342 -17.54 -5.60 6.86
N TYR A 343 -18.49 -5.52 5.92
CA TYR A 343 -19.54 -6.54 5.76
C TYR A 343 -18.95 -7.90 5.43
N LEU A 344 -18.02 -8.00 4.47
CA LEU A 344 -17.38 -9.27 4.12
C LEU A 344 -16.61 -9.85 5.30
N ALA A 345 -15.92 -9.02 6.08
CA ALA A 345 -15.27 -9.47 7.31
C ALA A 345 -16.27 -9.96 8.35
N GLN A 346 -17.47 -9.39 8.41
CA GLN A 346 -18.54 -9.86 9.31
C GLN A 346 -19.05 -11.25 8.94
N VAL A 347 -19.25 -11.52 7.64
CA VAL A 347 -19.96 -12.72 7.18
C VAL A 347 -19.04 -13.89 6.81
N PHE A 348 -17.74 -13.63 6.53
CA PHE A 348 -16.76 -14.66 6.22
C PHE A 348 -15.73 -14.81 7.35
N PRO A 349 -15.63 -15.99 8.02
CA PRO A 349 -14.77 -16.16 9.19
C PRO A 349 -13.28 -15.97 8.90
N HIS A 350 -12.81 -16.23 7.69
CA HIS A 350 -11.42 -16.14 7.26
C HIS A 350 -11.04 -14.78 6.62
N VAL A 351 -11.97 -13.84 6.52
CA VAL A 351 -11.74 -12.51 5.91
C VAL A 351 -11.40 -11.46 6.96
N TYR A 352 -10.40 -10.66 6.68
CA TYR A 352 -9.88 -9.57 7.51
C TYR A 352 -9.73 -8.31 6.65
N VAL A 353 -9.70 -7.14 7.30
CA VAL A 353 -9.65 -5.85 6.62
C VAL A 353 -8.66 -4.89 7.29
N ASP A 354 -8.20 -3.92 6.54
CA ASP A 354 -7.46 -2.76 7.03
C ASP A 354 -8.00 -1.45 6.45
N ALA A 355 -7.31 -0.36 6.70
CA ALA A 355 -7.57 0.97 6.14
C ALA A 355 -6.26 1.66 5.73
N GLY A 356 -5.21 0.90 5.42
CA GLY A 356 -3.93 1.40 4.90
C GLY A 356 -4.12 2.31 3.68
N LEU A 357 -3.07 2.88 3.11
CA LEU A 357 -3.17 3.84 2.02
C LEU A 357 -4.18 4.98 2.30
N ALA A 358 -5.47 4.63 2.46
CA ALA A 358 -6.54 5.59 2.70
C ALA A 358 -6.35 6.39 4.00
N THR A 359 -5.79 5.79 5.05
CA THR A 359 -5.58 6.45 6.34
C THR A 359 -4.74 7.72 6.20
N HIS A 360 -3.60 7.66 5.52
CA HIS A 360 -2.76 8.84 5.34
C HIS A 360 -3.25 9.76 4.22
N ASN A 361 -3.84 9.22 3.14
CA ASN A 361 -4.38 10.02 2.05
C ASN A 361 -5.60 10.86 2.45
N LEU A 362 -6.45 10.34 3.34
CA LEU A 362 -7.61 11.07 3.86
C LEU A 362 -7.25 12.04 4.99
N GLY A 363 -6.02 12.00 5.50
CA GLY A 363 -5.52 12.96 6.47
C GLY A 363 -6.40 13.07 7.71
N HIS A 364 -6.94 14.26 8.01
CA HIS A 364 -7.79 14.47 9.19
C HIS A 364 -9.11 13.67 9.17
N ARG A 365 -9.52 13.14 8.00
CA ARG A 365 -10.71 12.29 7.86
C ARG A 365 -10.46 10.82 8.23
N ALA A 366 -9.23 10.44 8.58
CA ALA A 366 -8.88 9.07 8.96
C ALA A 366 -9.76 8.53 10.12
N THR A 367 -10.16 9.39 11.08
CA THR A 367 -11.08 9.01 12.16
C THR A 367 -12.41 8.48 11.63
N ALA A 368 -13.00 9.16 10.65
CA ALA A 368 -14.25 8.73 10.03
C ALA A 368 -14.08 7.40 9.29
N LEU A 369 -13.00 7.26 8.52
CA LEU A 369 -12.68 6.01 7.81
C LEU A 369 -12.59 4.82 8.76
N ILE A 370 -11.86 4.96 9.87
CA ILE A 370 -11.70 3.89 10.88
C ILE A 370 -13.06 3.54 11.50
N ALA A 371 -13.84 4.54 11.90
CA ALA A 371 -15.15 4.33 12.50
C ALA A 371 -16.12 3.63 11.52
N GLU A 372 -16.16 4.07 10.27
CA GLU A 372 -17.01 3.52 9.23
C GLU A 372 -16.61 2.09 8.83
N THR A 373 -15.31 1.77 8.81
CA THR A 373 -14.83 0.40 8.59
C THR A 373 -15.28 -0.53 9.72
N LEU A 374 -15.30 -0.03 10.95
CA LEU A 374 -15.67 -0.79 12.15
C LEU A 374 -17.18 -0.87 12.41
N GLU A 375 -18.04 -0.27 11.57
CA GLU A 375 -19.51 -0.37 11.72
C GLU A 375 -20.00 -1.83 11.75
N LEU A 376 -19.49 -2.67 10.85
CA LEU A 376 -19.82 -4.08 10.77
C LEU A 376 -18.62 -5.00 11.04
N CYS A 377 -17.41 -4.54 10.78
CA CYS A 377 -16.22 -5.36 10.97
C CYS A 377 -16.02 -5.70 12.44
N PRO A 378 -15.96 -6.99 12.83
CA PRO A 378 -15.58 -7.36 14.19
C PRO A 378 -14.18 -6.84 14.53
N PHE A 379 -13.99 -6.29 15.73
CA PHE A 379 -12.68 -5.72 16.14
C PHE A 379 -11.52 -6.71 16.02
N GLY A 380 -11.81 -8.02 16.19
CA GLY A 380 -10.82 -9.09 15.98
C GLY A 380 -10.41 -9.32 14.53
N LYS A 381 -10.96 -8.57 13.56
CA LYS A 381 -10.72 -8.74 12.12
C LYS A 381 -10.22 -7.47 11.43
N PHE A 382 -10.06 -6.39 12.18
CA PHE A 382 -9.46 -5.15 11.70
C PHE A 382 -7.98 -5.11 12.08
N LEU A 383 -7.10 -4.84 11.10
CA LEU A 383 -5.66 -4.79 11.27
C LEU A 383 -5.14 -3.38 10.94
N TYR A 384 -4.00 -3.04 11.53
CA TYR A 384 -3.28 -1.84 11.15
C TYR A 384 -2.36 -2.10 9.96
N SER A 385 -2.41 -1.24 8.95
CA SER A 385 -1.39 -1.09 7.91
C SER A 385 -1.16 0.37 7.57
N SER A 386 0.04 0.71 7.09
CA SER A 386 0.32 2.03 6.55
C SER A 386 0.12 2.10 5.04
N ASP A 387 0.45 1.03 4.34
CA ASP A 387 0.71 1.03 2.91
C ASP A 387 1.71 2.13 2.50
N GLY A 388 2.65 2.43 3.41
CA GLY A 388 3.71 3.39 3.15
C GLY A 388 4.60 2.91 2.02
N PHE A 389 4.82 3.78 1.03
CA PHE A 389 5.66 3.48 -0.14
C PHE A 389 6.64 4.62 -0.40
N GLY A 390 7.91 4.28 -0.54
CA GLY A 390 8.97 5.21 -0.94
C GLY A 390 9.30 6.29 0.08
N LEU A 391 8.32 7.05 0.55
CA LEU A 391 8.51 8.09 1.56
C LEU A 391 8.31 7.55 2.98
N PRO A 392 9.30 7.66 3.88
CA PRO A 392 9.14 7.22 5.27
C PRO A 392 8.11 8.05 6.03
N GLU A 393 7.79 9.24 5.56
CA GLU A 393 6.71 10.08 6.03
C GLU A 393 5.35 9.37 5.98
N LEU A 394 5.08 8.57 4.94
CA LEU A 394 3.79 7.87 4.78
C LEU A 394 3.62 6.77 5.82
N HIS A 395 4.68 6.02 6.15
CA HIS A 395 4.67 5.06 7.26
C HIS A 395 4.36 5.75 8.59
N TYR A 396 5.02 6.87 8.85
CA TYR A 396 4.81 7.66 10.06
C TYR A 396 3.39 8.23 10.15
N LEU A 397 2.91 8.82 9.05
CA LEU A 397 1.54 9.37 8.98
C LEU A 397 0.49 8.29 9.15
N GLY A 398 0.67 7.11 8.53
CA GLY A 398 -0.18 5.96 8.75
C GLY A 398 -0.31 5.64 10.25
N ALA A 399 0.83 5.56 10.95
CA ALA A 399 0.86 5.25 12.39
C ALA A 399 0.23 6.33 13.27
N VAL A 400 0.53 7.61 13.00
CA VAL A 400 -0.02 8.75 13.75
C VAL A 400 -1.53 8.87 13.56
N LEU A 401 -1.99 8.85 12.31
CA LEU A 401 -3.41 9.04 11.98
C LEU A 401 -4.25 7.85 12.42
N PHE A 402 -3.72 6.64 12.34
CA PHE A 402 -4.37 5.45 12.88
C PHE A 402 -4.57 5.57 14.40
N ARG A 403 -3.50 5.88 15.16
CA ARG A 403 -3.63 6.05 16.63
C ARG A 403 -4.62 7.15 17.00
N ARG A 404 -4.59 8.28 16.28
CA ARG A 404 -5.54 9.38 16.52
C ARG A 404 -6.97 8.96 16.22
N GLY A 405 -7.21 8.38 15.05
CA GLY A 405 -8.54 7.92 14.65
C GLY A 405 -9.09 6.84 15.57
N LEU A 406 -8.27 5.86 15.95
CA LEU A 406 -8.64 4.82 16.91
C LEU A 406 -8.93 5.39 18.29
N SER A 407 -8.10 6.33 18.77
CA SER A 407 -8.31 6.98 20.07
C SER A 407 -9.63 7.76 20.12
N ASP A 408 -9.94 8.48 19.04
CA ASP A 408 -11.19 9.26 18.97
C ASP A 408 -12.42 8.35 18.88
N PHE A 409 -12.34 7.27 18.09
CA PHE A 409 -13.38 6.25 18.02
C PHE A 409 -13.64 5.60 19.39
N LEU A 410 -12.59 5.16 20.07
CA LEU A 410 -12.69 4.52 21.38
C LEU A 410 -13.21 5.49 22.46
N ARG A 411 -12.79 6.76 22.41
CA ARG A 411 -13.27 7.80 23.33
C ARG A 411 -14.76 8.07 23.15
N GLY A 412 -15.24 8.07 21.91
CA GLY A 412 -16.68 8.21 21.64
C GLY A 412 -17.48 7.13 22.36
N GLY A 413 -17.14 5.86 22.17
CA GLY A 413 -17.85 4.76 22.82
C GLY A 413 -17.69 4.70 24.34
N LEU A 414 -16.55 5.16 24.88
CA LEU A 414 -16.39 5.35 26.34
C LEU A 414 -17.35 6.43 26.87
N GLY A 415 -17.48 7.54 26.14
CA GLY A 415 -18.38 8.64 26.50
C GLY A 415 -19.85 8.24 26.47
N ASP A 416 -20.22 7.41 25.50
CA ASP A 416 -21.58 6.89 25.33
C ASP A 416 -21.88 5.66 26.21
N GLY A 417 -20.88 5.11 26.91
CA GLY A 417 -21.02 3.87 27.68
C GLY A 417 -21.21 2.62 26.83
N ALA A 418 -20.82 2.66 25.54
CA ALA A 418 -20.91 1.52 24.63
C ALA A 418 -19.91 0.39 25.00
N TRP A 419 -18.82 0.74 25.66
CA TRP A 419 -17.81 -0.21 26.20
C TRP A 419 -17.13 0.38 27.44
N THR A 420 -16.50 -0.50 28.21
CA THR A 420 -15.71 -0.14 29.38
C THR A 420 -14.29 0.32 28.98
N ALA A 421 -13.54 0.88 29.93
CA ALA A 421 -12.13 1.23 29.70
C ALA A 421 -11.28 -0.01 29.35
N ASP A 422 -11.52 -1.14 30.01
CA ASP A 422 -10.83 -2.42 29.74
C ASP A 422 -11.16 -2.94 28.35
N ASP A 423 -12.42 -2.80 27.89
CA ASP A 423 -12.81 -3.16 26.52
C ASP A 423 -12.12 -2.27 25.48
N ALA A 424 -12.08 -0.96 25.71
CA ALA A 424 -11.42 -0.02 24.83
C ALA A 424 -9.91 -0.33 24.70
N GLU A 425 -9.23 -0.64 25.79
CA GLU A 425 -7.83 -1.03 25.80
C GLU A 425 -7.63 -2.38 25.07
N ARG A 426 -8.51 -3.35 25.31
CA ARG A 426 -8.49 -4.64 24.62
C ARG A 426 -8.69 -4.47 23.10
N ILE A 427 -9.63 -3.64 22.66
CA ILE A 427 -9.87 -3.32 21.26
C ILE A 427 -8.62 -2.69 20.63
N ALA A 428 -8.01 -1.73 21.31
CA ALA A 428 -6.79 -1.09 20.84
C ALA A 428 -5.65 -2.10 20.63
N ARG A 429 -5.42 -2.97 21.62
CA ARG A 429 -4.39 -4.02 21.53
C ARG A 429 -4.65 -5.02 20.40
N MET A 430 -5.92 -5.42 20.20
CA MET A 430 -6.28 -6.31 19.09
C MET A 430 -5.98 -5.66 17.74
N THR A 431 -6.48 -4.45 17.51
CA THR A 431 -6.40 -3.78 16.21
C THR A 431 -4.99 -3.30 15.87
N GLY A 432 -4.21 -2.84 16.87
CA GLY A 432 -2.85 -2.36 16.66
C GLY A 432 -1.84 -3.47 16.32
N ALA A 433 -1.92 -4.61 16.99
CA ALA A 433 -0.94 -5.67 16.81
C ALA A 433 -1.48 -7.10 16.98
N GLY A 434 -2.44 -7.30 17.90
CA GLY A 434 -2.88 -8.64 18.30
C GLY A 434 -3.47 -9.45 17.14
N ASN A 435 -4.30 -8.82 16.29
CA ASN A 435 -4.90 -9.48 15.15
C ASN A 435 -3.85 -9.91 14.12
N ALA A 436 -2.91 -9.02 13.78
CA ALA A 436 -1.83 -9.33 12.85
C ALA A 436 -0.97 -10.48 13.37
N ARG A 437 -0.53 -10.43 14.64
CA ARG A 437 0.26 -11.51 15.25
C ARG A 437 -0.45 -12.85 15.22
N ARG A 438 -1.74 -12.87 15.48
CA ARG A 438 -2.56 -14.10 15.46
C ARG A 438 -2.69 -14.68 14.05
N VAL A 439 -2.92 -13.83 13.05
CA VAL A 439 -3.22 -14.27 11.69
C VAL A 439 -1.95 -14.65 10.94
N TYR A 440 -0.87 -13.88 11.06
CA TYR A 440 0.40 -14.14 10.38
C TYR A 440 1.32 -15.11 11.14
N ARG A 441 0.84 -15.71 12.24
CA ARG A 441 1.54 -16.74 13.04
C ARG A 441 2.97 -16.31 13.37
N PHE A 442 3.09 -15.25 14.14
CA PHE A 442 4.40 -14.73 14.54
C PHE A 442 5.19 -15.81 15.30
N PRO A 443 6.43 -16.17 14.89
CA PRO A 443 7.28 -17.03 15.70
C PRO A 443 7.52 -16.37 17.07
N GLY A 444 7.11 -17.01 18.16
CA GLY A 444 7.19 -16.45 19.51
C GLY A 444 5.87 -15.94 20.10
N SER A 445 4.77 -15.92 19.33
CA SER A 445 3.42 -15.73 19.89
C SER A 445 2.88 -17.06 20.41
N GLU A 446 3.55 -17.65 21.40
CA GLU A 446 2.94 -18.72 22.17
C GLU A 446 1.71 -18.18 22.91
N ARG A 447 0.64 -18.95 22.87
CA ARG A 447 -0.69 -18.73 23.42
C ARG A 447 -0.63 -18.11 24.84
N THR A 448 -1.07 -16.90 24.95
CA THR A 448 -1.57 -16.38 26.23
C THR A 448 -3.10 -16.32 26.18
#